data_ef496807093c16ba6b7febaad4646c27
#
_entry.id   ef496807093c16ba6b7febaad4646c27
#
_cell.length_a   1.000
_cell.length_b   1.000
_cell.length_c   1.000
_cell.angle_alpha   90.00
_cell.angle_beta   90.00
_cell.angle_gamma   90.00
#
_symmetry.space_group_name_H-M   'P 1'
#
loop_
_entity.id
_entity.type
_entity.pdbx_description
1 polymer ?
#
loop_
_entity_poly.entity_id
_entity_poly.type
_entity_poly.pdbx_seq_one_letter_code
_entity_poly.pdbx_strand_id
1 'polypeptide(L)'
;MGVLLSEWSYLPSVIVGILTDPVLIGILFGGVAFGYVIGVVPGLGTTMGMALCLGLVFKMPPQHGLALLVGILVSSLSSGGITASLANIPGTASAAATCMDGYPLTLQGRGQEAVGFSYVSSIIGTIELLY
;
A
#
# COMPACT_ATOMS: atom_id res chain seq x y z
N MET A 1 -1.22 -18.53 22.53
CA MET A 1 -2.48 -18.81 21.86
C MET A 1 -3.63 -17.95 22.40
N GLY A 2 -3.80 -17.80 23.73
CA GLY A 2 -4.88 -17.00 24.32
C GLY A 2 -4.79 -15.49 24.07
N VAL A 3 -3.60 -14.93 23.96
CA VAL A 3 -3.39 -13.49 23.73
C VAL A 3 -3.84 -13.09 22.31
N LEU A 4 -3.58 -13.93 21.31
CA LEU A 4 -3.99 -13.66 19.93
C LEU A 4 -5.52 -13.66 19.78
N LEU A 5 -6.21 -14.57 20.46
CA LEU A 5 -7.68 -14.65 20.40
C LEU A 5 -8.36 -13.47 21.10
N SER A 6 -7.75 -12.89 22.14
CA SER A 6 -8.29 -11.68 22.79
C SER A 6 -8.16 -10.44 21.90
N GLU A 7 -7.09 -10.34 21.12
CA GLU A 7 -6.90 -9.21 20.18
C GLU A 7 -7.95 -9.19 19.07
N TRP A 8 -8.38 -10.35 18.58
CA TRP A 8 -9.42 -10.44 17.54
C TRP A 8 -10.78 -9.91 18.01
N SER A 9 -11.05 -9.94 19.33
CA SER A 9 -12.29 -9.40 19.88
C SER A 9 -12.38 -7.87 19.82
N TYR A 10 -11.25 -7.18 19.71
CA TYR A 10 -11.18 -5.72 19.59
C TYR A 10 -11.31 -5.23 18.14
N LEU A 11 -11.12 -6.09 17.14
CA LEU A 11 -11.19 -5.71 15.73
C LEU A 11 -12.52 -5.04 15.33
N PRO A 12 -13.69 -5.56 15.74
CA PRO A 12 -14.95 -4.91 15.37
C PRO A 12 -15.07 -3.49 15.93
N SER A 13 -14.62 -3.27 17.16
CA SER A 13 -14.68 -1.94 17.80
C SER A 13 -13.72 -0.95 17.16
N VAL A 14 -12.53 -1.40 16.75
CA VAL A 14 -11.55 -0.59 16.02
C VAL A 14 -12.05 -0.23 14.63
N ILE A 15 -12.63 -1.19 13.90
CA ILE A 15 -13.21 -0.95 12.58
C ILE A 15 -14.34 0.07 12.66
N VAL A 16 -15.26 -0.09 13.63
CA VAL A 16 -16.34 0.87 13.85
C VAL A 16 -15.78 2.24 14.23
N GLY A 17 -14.77 2.32 15.08
CA GLY A 17 -14.10 3.57 15.45
C GLY A 17 -13.50 4.29 14.24
N ILE A 18 -12.84 3.56 13.34
CA ILE A 18 -12.28 4.12 12.10
C ILE A 18 -13.39 4.63 11.17
N LEU A 19 -14.48 3.89 11.03
CA LEU A 19 -15.60 4.26 10.16
C LEU A 19 -16.45 5.41 10.72
N THR A 20 -16.39 5.66 12.02
CA THR A 20 -17.18 6.70 12.68
C THR A 20 -16.45 8.06 12.69
N ASP A 21 -15.14 8.06 12.54
CA ASP A 21 -14.34 9.29 12.52
C ASP A 21 -14.09 9.77 11.08
N PRO A 22 -14.83 10.80 10.59
CA PRO A 22 -14.67 11.30 9.22
C PRO A 22 -13.30 11.94 8.98
N VAL A 23 -12.66 12.45 10.02
CA VAL A 23 -11.31 13.03 9.92
C VAL A 23 -10.27 11.95 9.67
N LEU A 24 -10.38 10.84 10.38
CA LEU A 24 -9.49 9.68 10.21
C LEU A 24 -9.62 9.09 8.80
N ILE A 25 -10.85 8.95 8.31
CA ILE A 25 -11.11 8.51 6.94
C ILE A 25 -10.48 9.47 5.93
N GLY A 26 -10.66 10.77 6.10
CA GLY A 26 -10.06 11.79 5.23
C GLY A 26 -8.53 11.72 5.19
N ILE A 27 -7.89 11.52 6.33
CA ILE A 27 -6.45 11.35 6.45
C ILE A 27 -5.98 10.06 5.78
N LEU A 28 -6.71 8.97 5.96
CA LEU A 28 -6.41 7.70 5.32
C LEU A 28 -6.47 7.82 3.80
N PHE A 29 -7.54 8.41 3.26
CA PHE A 29 -7.67 8.66 1.81
C PHE A 29 -6.58 9.61 1.30
N GLY A 30 -6.24 10.65 2.04
CA GLY A 30 -5.13 11.54 1.72
C GLY A 30 -3.79 10.80 1.67
N GLY A 31 -3.53 9.92 2.63
CA GLY A 31 -2.36 9.04 2.66
C GLY A 31 -2.32 8.09 1.47
N VAL A 32 -3.46 7.48 1.13
CA VAL A 32 -3.58 6.59 -0.04
C VAL A 32 -3.31 7.34 -1.34
N ALA A 33 -3.92 8.52 -1.55
CA ALA A 33 -3.71 9.32 -2.75
C ALA A 33 -2.25 9.77 -2.88
N PHE A 34 -1.66 10.27 -1.81
CA PHE A 34 -0.27 10.70 -1.79
C PHE A 34 0.70 9.55 -2.02
N GLY A 35 0.51 8.41 -1.32
CA GLY A 35 1.33 7.23 -1.48
C GLY A 35 1.23 6.62 -2.88
N TYR A 36 0.04 6.69 -3.50
CA TYR A 36 -0.15 6.23 -4.87
C TYR A 36 0.70 7.05 -5.86
N VAL A 37 0.70 8.38 -5.72
CA VAL A 37 1.52 9.28 -6.55
C VAL A 37 3.01 8.99 -6.36
N ILE A 38 3.46 8.85 -5.11
CA ILE A 38 4.88 8.58 -4.80
C ILE A 38 5.31 7.21 -5.32
N GLY A 39 4.48 6.19 -5.19
CA GLY A 39 4.80 4.85 -5.66
C GLY A 39 4.88 4.71 -7.18
N VAL A 40 4.14 5.55 -7.92
CA VAL A 40 4.23 5.61 -9.40
C VAL A 40 5.54 6.28 -9.85
N VAL A 41 6.09 7.23 -9.07
CA VAL A 41 7.32 7.92 -9.46
C VAL A 41 8.55 7.04 -9.16
N PRO A 42 9.27 6.60 -10.22
CA PRO A 42 10.46 5.77 -10.03
C PRO A 42 11.52 6.47 -9.18
N GLY A 43 12.09 5.74 -8.22
CA GLY A 43 13.18 6.25 -7.38
C GLY A 43 12.72 6.97 -6.10
N LEU A 44 11.45 7.36 -5.95
CA LEU A 44 10.98 7.95 -4.70
C LEU A 44 10.77 6.88 -3.62
N GLY A 45 10.13 5.77 -3.97
CA GLY A 45 9.92 4.65 -3.05
C GLY A 45 9.04 4.97 -1.83
N THR A 46 8.54 3.93 -1.21
CA THR A 46 7.67 4.01 -0.03
C THR A 46 8.33 4.71 1.16
N THR A 47 9.60 4.41 1.39
CA THR A 47 10.38 4.96 2.53
C THR A 47 10.50 6.47 2.45
N MET A 48 10.76 6.99 1.26
CA MET A 48 10.87 8.44 1.05
C MET A 48 9.51 9.12 1.22
N GLY A 49 8.43 8.50 0.72
CA GLY A 49 7.07 8.97 0.91
C GLY A 49 6.69 9.09 2.39
N MET A 50 6.99 8.07 3.18
CA MET A 50 6.76 8.10 4.62
C MET A 50 7.64 9.16 5.31
N ALA A 51 8.91 9.27 4.93
CA ALA A 51 9.83 10.25 5.51
C ALA A 51 9.37 11.70 5.30
N LEU A 52 8.84 12.04 4.13
CA LEU A 52 8.28 13.36 3.82
C LEU A 52 7.08 13.70 4.72
N CYS A 53 6.29 12.71 5.11
CA CYS A 53 5.12 12.90 5.95
C CYS A 53 5.42 12.87 7.46
N LEU A 54 6.63 12.46 7.89
CA LEU A 54 6.97 12.38 9.31
C LEU A 54 6.78 13.71 10.04
N GLY A 55 7.16 14.83 9.44
CA GLY A 55 6.98 16.14 10.05
C GLY A 55 5.51 16.49 10.33
N LEU A 56 4.60 15.98 9.50
CA LEU A 56 3.15 16.13 9.69
C LEU A 56 2.63 15.16 10.76
N VAL A 57 3.10 13.92 10.72
CA VAL A 57 2.71 12.85 11.66
C VAL A 57 2.98 13.24 13.12
N PHE A 58 4.13 13.86 13.41
CA PHE A 58 4.47 14.31 14.76
C PHE A 58 3.55 15.40 15.34
N LYS A 59 2.79 16.08 14.48
CA LYS A 59 1.83 17.12 14.90
C LYS A 59 0.40 16.58 15.06
N MET A 60 0.17 15.32 14.68
CA MET A 60 -1.15 14.68 14.70
C MET A 60 -1.30 13.73 15.89
N PRO A 61 -2.54 13.43 16.33
CA PRO A 61 -2.79 12.34 17.26
C PRO A 61 -2.23 11.02 16.69
N PRO A 62 -1.73 10.11 17.55
CA PRO A 62 -1.07 8.87 17.09
C PRO A 62 -1.90 8.03 16.12
N GLN A 63 -3.22 7.96 16.34
CA GLN A 63 -4.14 7.21 15.48
C GLN A 63 -4.19 7.76 14.04
N HIS A 64 -4.23 9.10 13.90
CA HIS A 64 -4.25 9.78 12.61
C HIS A 64 -2.90 9.66 11.89
N GLY A 65 -1.80 9.77 12.65
CA GLY A 65 -0.46 9.59 12.11
C GLY A 65 -0.23 8.17 11.58
N LEU A 66 -0.66 7.15 12.32
CA LEU A 66 -0.60 5.75 11.89
C LEU A 66 -1.46 5.51 10.65
N ALA A 67 -2.68 6.03 10.61
CA ALA A 67 -3.57 5.89 9.44
C ALA A 67 -2.94 6.50 8.17
N LEU A 68 -2.32 7.68 8.30
CA LEU A 68 -1.60 8.32 7.20
C LEU A 68 -0.45 7.45 6.69
N LEU A 69 0.41 6.96 7.58
CA LEU A 69 1.58 6.15 7.22
C LEU A 69 1.18 4.81 6.61
N VAL A 70 0.16 4.14 7.15
CA VAL A 70 -0.37 2.88 6.61
C VAL A 70 -0.98 3.12 5.22
N GLY A 71 -1.75 4.21 5.03
CA GLY A 71 -2.28 4.59 3.73
C GLY A 71 -1.19 4.78 2.69
N ILE A 72 -0.11 5.51 3.03
CA ILE A 72 1.05 5.72 2.15
C ILE A 72 1.76 4.39 1.85
N LEU A 73 1.99 3.56 2.87
CA LEU A 73 2.67 2.27 2.73
C LEU A 73 1.95 1.37 1.72
N VAL A 74 0.67 1.10 1.98
CA VAL A 74 -0.12 0.16 1.16
C VAL A 74 -0.27 0.66 -0.28
N SER A 75 -0.59 1.94 -0.45
CA SER A 75 -0.83 2.50 -1.79
C SER A 75 0.45 2.64 -2.62
N SER A 76 1.58 3.00 -2.01
CA SER A 76 2.85 3.13 -2.74
C SER A 76 3.41 1.77 -3.17
N LEU A 77 3.25 0.72 -2.34
CA LEU A 77 3.62 -0.65 -2.72
C LEU A 77 2.77 -1.14 -3.90
N SER A 78 1.47 -0.90 -3.86
CA SER A 78 0.55 -1.29 -4.93
C SER A 78 0.83 -0.56 -6.24
N SER A 79 1.03 0.76 -6.19
CA SER A 79 1.28 1.57 -7.39
C SER A 79 2.66 1.33 -8.01
N GLY A 80 3.67 0.96 -7.20
CA GLY A 80 4.99 0.58 -7.68
C GLY A 80 4.98 -0.64 -8.60
N GLY A 81 4.06 -1.58 -8.40
CA GLY A 81 3.84 -2.74 -9.28
C GLY A 81 3.31 -2.35 -10.67
N ILE A 82 2.53 -1.27 -10.77
CA ILE A 82 1.99 -0.79 -12.06
C ILE A 82 3.13 -0.30 -12.96
N THR A 83 3.99 0.58 -12.45
CA THR A 83 5.14 1.10 -13.22
C THR A 83 6.14 0.01 -13.56
N ALA A 84 6.35 -0.95 -12.67
CA ALA A 84 7.16 -2.14 -12.93
C ALA A 84 6.63 -2.94 -14.11
N SER A 85 5.33 -3.23 -14.13
CA SER A 85 4.70 -4.04 -15.18
C SER A 85 4.61 -3.30 -16.52
N LEU A 86 4.32 -1.99 -16.52
CA LEU A 86 4.06 -1.24 -17.74
C LEU A 86 5.31 -0.58 -18.34
N ALA A 87 6.21 -0.08 -17.52
CA ALA A 87 7.37 0.70 -17.95
C ALA A 87 8.71 0.01 -17.72
N ASN A 88 8.73 -1.19 -17.13
CA ASN A 88 9.95 -1.90 -16.71
C ASN A 88 10.83 -1.08 -15.75
N ILE A 89 10.23 -0.20 -14.98
CA ILE A 89 10.94 0.63 -14.01
C ILE A 89 10.27 0.40 -12.66
N PRO A 90 10.93 -0.28 -11.72
CA PRO A 90 10.33 -0.55 -10.42
C PRO A 90 10.19 0.74 -9.62
N GLY A 91 8.96 1.09 -9.22
CA GLY A 91 8.68 2.23 -8.33
C GLY A 91 9.13 1.96 -6.90
N THR A 92 9.14 0.68 -6.49
CA THR A 92 9.60 0.22 -5.18
C THR A 92 10.54 -0.96 -5.34
N ALA A 93 11.39 -1.21 -4.33
CA ALA A 93 12.34 -2.34 -4.36
C ALA A 93 11.61 -3.71 -4.50
N SER A 94 10.45 -3.85 -3.87
CA SER A 94 9.62 -5.06 -3.95
C SER A 94 9.05 -5.31 -5.35
N ALA A 95 8.85 -4.26 -6.13
CA ALA A 95 8.32 -4.34 -7.48
C ALA A 95 9.36 -4.77 -8.54
N ALA A 96 10.64 -4.92 -8.16
CA ALA A 96 11.69 -5.34 -9.08
C ALA A 96 11.44 -6.73 -9.70
N ALA A 97 10.90 -7.66 -8.91
CA ALA A 97 10.51 -8.98 -9.41
C ALA A 97 9.37 -8.90 -10.45
N THR A 98 8.43 -7.97 -10.25
CA THR A 98 7.30 -7.75 -11.15
C THR A 98 7.74 -7.26 -12.54
N CYS A 99 8.90 -6.58 -12.65
CA CYS A 99 9.46 -6.18 -13.94
C CYS A 99 9.81 -7.40 -14.81
N MET A 100 10.27 -8.50 -14.21
CA MET A 100 10.74 -9.66 -14.94
C MET A 100 9.61 -10.41 -15.65
N ASP A 101 8.44 -10.50 -15.01
CA ASP A 101 7.30 -11.24 -15.53
C ASP A 101 6.22 -10.31 -16.12
N GLY A 102 5.99 -9.15 -15.54
CA GLY A 102 4.94 -8.21 -15.94
C GLY A 102 5.26 -7.45 -17.22
N TYR A 103 6.49 -7.00 -17.39
CA TYR A 103 6.88 -6.22 -18.57
C TYR A 103 6.84 -7.02 -19.89
N PRO A 104 7.30 -8.28 -19.98
CA PRO A 104 7.16 -9.08 -21.18
C PRO A 104 5.71 -9.30 -21.62
N LEU A 105 4.77 -9.38 -20.67
CA LEU A 105 3.34 -9.42 -20.96
C LEU A 105 2.84 -8.10 -21.56
N THR A 106 3.34 -7.00 -21.06
CA THR A 106 3.01 -5.66 -21.58
C THR A 106 3.49 -5.47 -23.02
N LEU A 107 4.68 -5.98 -23.35
CA LEU A 107 5.20 -5.95 -24.74
C LEU A 107 4.34 -6.77 -25.72
N GLN A 108 3.61 -7.77 -25.23
CA GLN A 108 2.64 -8.55 -26.01
C GLN A 108 1.28 -7.85 -26.13
N GLY A 109 1.13 -6.61 -25.66
CA GLY A 109 -0.14 -5.88 -25.67
C GLY A 109 -1.09 -6.26 -24.52
N ARG A 110 -0.64 -7.09 -23.56
CA ARG A 110 -1.43 -7.61 -22.43
C ARG A 110 -1.12 -6.93 -21.10
N GLY A 111 -0.81 -5.61 -21.13
CA GLY A 111 -0.43 -4.85 -19.94
C GLY A 111 -1.49 -4.83 -18.84
N GLN A 112 -2.77 -4.81 -19.20
CA GLN A 112 -3.86 -4.87 -18.21
C GLN A 112 -3.86 -6.19 -17.44
N GLU A 113 -3.58 -7.29 -18.10
CA GLU A 113 -3.46 -8.60 -17.46
C GLU A 113 -2.24 -8.66 -16.53
N ALA A 114 -1.11 -8.11 -16.94
CA ALA A 114 0.09 -8.04 -16.11
C ALA A 114 -0.17 -7.32 -14.79
N VAL A 115 -0.85 -6.16 -14.84
CA VAL A 115 -1.26 -5.40 -13.65
C VAL A 115 -2.26 -6.20 -12.82
N GLY A 116 -3.26 -6.82 -13.45
CA GLY A 116 -4.25 -7.66 -12.79
C GLY A 116 -3.63 -8.82 -12.02
N PHE A 117 -2.70 -9.54 -12.64
CA PHE A 117 -1.97 -10.64 -11.98
C PHE A 117 -1.15 -10.15 -10.79
N SER A 118 -0.52 -8.98 -10.87
CA SER A 118 0.22 -8.39 -9.75
C SER A 118 -0.68 -8.13 -8.55
N TYR A 119 -1.89 -7.60 -8.75
CA TYR A 119 -2.84 -7.38 -7.65
C TYR A 119 -3.39 -8.69 -7.08
N VAL A 120 -3.75 -9.65 -7.93
CA VAL A 120 -4.29 -10.95 -7.48
C VAL A 120 -3.24 -11.71 -6.66
N SER A 121 -1.98 -11.75 -7.13
CA SER A 121 -0.91 -12.41 -6.39
C SER A 121 -0.61 -11.73 -5.05
N SER A 122 -0.71 -10.41 -4.98
CA SER A 122 -0.57 -9.67 -3.72
C SER A 122 -1.68 -10.01 -2.71
N ILE A 123 -2.92 -10.17 -3.19
CA ILE A 123 -4.04 -10.58 -2.33
C ILE A 123 -3.82 -12.01 -1.81
N ILE A 124 -3.44 -12.93 -2.68
CA ILE A 124 -3.17 -14.33 -2.30
C ILE A 124 -2.02 -14.40 -1.30
N GLY A 125 -0.89 -13.72 -1.57
CA GLY A 125 0.25 -13.68 -0.66
C GLY A 125 -0.08 -13.07 0.70
N THR A 126 -0.98 -12.09 0.76
CA THR A 126 -1.45 -11.52 2.04
C THR A 126 -2.27 -12.53 2.83
N ILE A 127 -3.10 -13.33 2.16
CA ILE A 127 -3.91 -14.38 2.82
C ILE A 127 -3.01 -15.50 3.35
N GLU A 128 -1.99 -15.93 2.58
CA GLU A 128 -1.03 -16.95 3.04
C GLU A 128 -0.22 -16.51 4.26
N LEU A 129 0.09 -15.23 4.39
CA LEU A 129 0.83 -14.68 5.55
C LEU A 129 -0.02 -14.61 6.83
N LEU A 130 -1.34 -14.68 6.71
CA LEU A 130 -2.29 -14.67 7.84
C LEU A 130 -2.50 -16.07 8.45
N TYR A 131 -2.04 -17.12 7.79
CA TYR A 131 -2.11 -18.53 8.24
C TYR A 131 -0.77 -19.05 8.71
#